data_5a881960292ffc05b105f23ccf826e1c
#
_entry.id   5a881960292ffc05b105f23ccf826e1c
#
_cell.length_a   1.000
_cell.length_b   1.000
_cell.length_c   1.000
_cell.angle_alpha   90.00
_cell.angle_beta   90.00
_cell.angle_gamma   90.00
#
_symmetry.space_group_name_H-M   'P 1'
#
loop_
_entity.id
_entity.type
_entity.pdbx_description
1 polymer ?
#
loop_
_entity_poly.entity_id
_entity_poly.type
_entity_poly.pdbx_seq_one_letter_code
_entity_poly.pdbx_strand_id
1 'polypeptide(L)'
;MLKNVSVAVPAMRSVSSQLFTFNNLPLMEKIKIKIDNIEVEVSKGTTIYQAAKMVGVDIPVLCYLNLEHLNIESRPGGCRICVVEVEGRRNLAPSCSTECTPGMVIHTHNLRVMNARKTVLELILSDHPKECLTCSSSGQCDLQTLSQKMGIREIHAVEHAEMSTYRKDFSPALKRDMDKCIMCRRCETI
;
A
#
# COMPACT_ATOMS: atom_id res chain seq x y z
N MET A 1 -4.67 -24.64 74.75
CA MET A 1 -4.92 -25.84 73.93
C MET A 1 -5.11 -25.39 72.50
N LEU A 2 -4.02 -25.40 71.77
CA LEU A 2 -3.99 -25.04 70.35
C LEU A 2 -3.94 -26.33 69.53
N LYS A 3 -4.99 -26.59 68.73
CA LYS A 3 -5.07 -27.74 67.83
C LYS A 3 -4.32 -27.45 66.52
N ASN A 4 -3.27 -28.26 66.30
CA ASN A 4 -2.55 -28.27 64.99
C ASN A 4 -3.48 -28.82 63.93
N VAL A 5 -3.76 -28.01 62.89
CA VAL A 5 -4.40 -28.46 61.67
C VAL A 5 -3.26 -28.68 60.63
N SER A 6 -3.02 -29.98 60.36
CA SER A 6 -2.11 -30.39 59.29
C SER A 6 -2.85 -30.30 57.95
N VAL A 7 -2.42 -29.42 57.07
CA VAL A 7 -2.90 -29.29 55.69
C VAL A 7 -2.03 -30.16 54.79
N ALA A 8 -2.59 -31.24 54.27
CA ALA A 8 -1.92 -32.11 53.29
C ALA A 8 -1.85 -31.39 51.92
N VAL A 9 -0.64 -31.21 51.42
CA VAL A 9 -0.38 -30.69 50.05
C VAL A 9 -0.49 -31.86 49.07
N PRO A 10 -1.36 -31.77 48.05
CA PRO A 10 -1.44 -32.83 47.04
C PRO A 10 -0.21 -32.80 46.12
N ALA A 11 0.35 -34.00 45.89
CA ALA A 11 1.50 -34.24 45.04
C ALA A 11 1.33 -33.70 43.63
N MET A 12 2.25 -32.85 43.19
CA MET A 12 2.37 -32.38 41.81
C MET A 12 2.63 -33.58 40.90
N ARG A 13 1.65 -33.86 40.02
CA ARG A 13 1.84 -34.77 38.89
C ARG A 13 2.91 -34.18 37.97
N SER A 14 3.91 -34.94 37.65
CA SER A 14 4.97 -34.65 36.69
C SER A 14 4.31 -34.36 35.32
N VAL A 15 4.39 -33.10 34.88
CA VAL A 15 4.07 -32.73 33.51
C VAL A 15 5.24 -33.22 32.65
N SER A 16 4.98 -34.29 31.88
CA SER A 16 5.92 -34.78 30.88
C SER A 16 6.23 -33.63 29.90
N SER A 17 7.52 -33.33 29.80
CA SER A 17 8.11 -32.41 28.82
C SER A 17 7.82 -32.90 27.40
N GLN A 18 6.66 -32.56 26.86
CA GLN A 18 6.47 -32.61 25.42
C GLN A 18 7.29 -31.48 24.82
N LEU A 19 8.46 -31.87 24.32
CA LEU A 19 9.24 -31.02 23.40
C LEU A 19 8.34 -30.64 22.22
N PHE A 20 7.81 -29.43 22.27
CA PHE A 20 7.22 -28.80 21.10
C PHE A 20 8.33 -28.62 20.07
N THR A 21 8.43 -29.56 19.16
CA THR A 21 9.25 -29.42 17.97
C THR A 21 8.61 -28.31 17.12
N PHE A 22 9.20 -27.12 17.15
CA PHE A 22 8.90 -25.98 16.29
C PHE A 22 9.28 -26.23 14.80
N ASN A 23 9.05 -27.43 14.27
CA ASN A 23 9.46 -27.82 12.93
C ASN A 23 8.30 -27.85 11.91
N ASN A 24 7.22 -27.11 12.11
CA ASN A 24 6.17 -26.94 11.09
C ASN A 24 5.85 -25.44 10.87
N LEU A 25 6.87 -24.60 10.61
CA LEU A 25 6.61 -23.42 9.78
C LEU A 25 6.38 -23.97 8.35
N PRO A 26 5.24 -23.66 7.70
CA PRO A 26 5.07 -24.01 6.30
C PRO A 26 6.24 -23.41 5.53
N LEU A 27 6.99 -24.25 4.81
CA LEU A 27 7.99 -23.79 3.84
C LEU A 27 7.26 -22.82 2.92
N MET A 28 7.45 -21.53 3.12
CA MET A 28 6.88 -20.54 2.21
C MET A 28 7.51 -20.80 0.84
N GLU A 29 6.69 -21.27 -0.11
CA GLU A 29 7.13 -21.52 -1.48
C GLU A 29 7.76 -20.24 -2.01
N LYS A 30 9.06 -20.25 -2.25
CA LYS A 30 9.78 -19.15 -2.87
C LYS A 30 9.55 -19.19 -4.36
N ILE A 31 9.21 -18.08 -4.93
CA ILE A 31 9.02 -17.91 -6.37
C ILE A 31 10.09 -16.98 -6.92
N LYS A 32 10.54 -17.27 -8.14
CA LYS A 32 11.50 -16.43 -8.87
C LYS A 32 10.76 -15.53 -9.84
N ILE A 33 11.08 -14.27 -9.82
CA ILE A 33 10.53 -13.23 -10.69
C ILE A 33 11.67 -12.35 -11.19
N LYS A 34 11.42 -11.55 -12.23
CA LYS A 34 12.38 -10.60 -12.77
C LYS A 34 11.77 -9.20 -12.77
N ILE A 35 12.44 -8.23 -12.15
CA ILE A 35 12.03 -6.82 -12.10
C ILE A 35 13.13 -5.97 -12.72
N ASP A 36 12.85 -5.29 -13.83
CA ASP A 36 13.80 -4.42 -14.56
C ASP A 36 15.18 -5.09 -14.75
N ASN A 37 15.19 -6.35 -15.16
CA ASN A 37 16.37 -7.21 -15.34
C ASN A 37 17.04 -7.73 -14.05
N ILE A 38 16.51 -7.44 -12.86
CA ILE A 38 17.01 -7.98 -11.58
C ILE A 38 16.18 -9.23 -11.24
N GLU A 39 16.84 -10.36 -11.04
CA GLU A 39 16.18 -11.59 -10.57
C GLU A 39 15.98 -11.51 -9.05
N VAL A 40 14.78 -11.84 -8.59
CA VAL A 40 14.36 -11.75 -7.19
C VAL A 40 13.64 -13.02 -6.78
N GLU A 41 14.00 -13.54 -5.62
CA GLU A 41 13.24 -14.60 -4.96
C GLU A 41 12.35 -14.00 -3.88
N VAL A 42 11.04 -14.21 -3.99
CA VAL A 42 10.05 -13.72 -3.04
C VAL A 42 9.15 -14.86 -2.56
N SER A 43 8.52 -14.68 -1.42
CA SER A 43 7.52 -15.62 -0.91
C SER A 43 6.24 -15.52 -1.72
N LYS A 44 5.53 -16.62 -1.89
CA LYS A 44 4.18 -16.64 -2.48
C LYS A 44 3.25 -15.70 -1.69
N GLY A 45 2.41 -14.94 -2.40
CA GLY A 45 1.55 -13.90 -1.81
C GLY A 45 2.19 -12.52 -1.70
N THR A 46 3.50 -12.38 -1.97
CA THR A 46 4.16 -11.08 -2.02
C THR A 46 3.66 -10.28 -3.23
N THR A 47 3.31 -9.00 -3.03
CA THR A 47 2.90 -8.10 -4.12
C THR A 47 4.11 -7.63 -4.92
N ILE A 48 3.86 -7.24 -6.19
CA ILE A 48 4.92 -6.66 -7.05
C ILE A 48 5.56 -5.43 -6.39
N TYR A 49 4.78 -4.60 -5.71
CA TYR A 49 5.27 -3.42 -4.99
C TYR A 49 6.24 -3.79 -3.86
N GLN A 50 5.88 -4.78 -3.05
CA GLN A 50 6.74 -5.25 -1.96
C GLN A 50 8.03 -5.86 -2.52
N ALA A 51 7.93 -6.66 -3.58
CA ALA A 51 9.09 -7.25 -4.26
C ALA A 51 10.02 -6.18 -4.84
N ALA A 52 9.47 -5.15 -5.51
CA ALA A 52 10.24 -4.03 -6.04
C ALA A 52 10.98 -3.26 -4.94
N LYS A 53 10.33 -3.05 -3.79
CA LYS A 53 10.94 -2.39 -2.64
C LYS A 53 12.12 -3.18 -2.05
N MET A 54 12.06 -4.52 -2.06
CA MET A 54 13.17 -5.38 -1.60
C MET A 54 14.44 -5.19 -2.44
N VAL A 55 14.30 -4.88 -3.73
CA VAL A 55 15.44 -4.67 -4.65
C VAL A 55 15.78 -3.20 -4.86
N GLY A 56 15.16 -2.29 -4.10
CA GLY A 56 15.44 -0.87 -4.17
C GLY A 56 14.81 -0.15 -5.37
N VAL A 57 13.87 -0.79 -6.07
CA VAL A 57 13.13 -0.16 -7.17
C VAL A 57 11.96 0.65 -6.60
N ASP A 58 11.99 1.97 -6.80
CA ASP A 58 10.96 2.89 -6.30
C ASP A 58 9.78 2.97 -7.27
N ILE A 59 8.64 2.41 -6.86
CA ILE A 59 7.37 2.53 -7.58
C ILE A 59 6.50 3.54 -6.83
N PRO A 60 6.02 4.62 -7.49
CA PRO A 60 5.20 5.62 -6.84
C PRO A 60 3.85 5.04 -6.38
N VAL A 61 3.39 5.46 -5.21
CA VAL A 61 2.09 5.07 -4.63
C VAL A 61 1.41 6.27 -3.99
N LEU A 62 0.07 6.33 -4.08
CA LEU A 62 -0.75 7.34 -3.39
C LEU A 62 -1.79 6.73 -2.45
N CYS A 63 -2.40 5.60 -2.84
CA CYS A 63 -3.45 4.97 -2.04
C CYS A 63 -2.91 3.88 -1.09
N TYR A 64 -1.72 3.36 -1.33
CA TYR A 64 -1.15 2.29 -0.51
C TYR A 64 -0.69 2.83 0.85
N LEU A 65 -1.12 2.16 1.91
CA LEU A 65 -0.61 2.33 3.27
C LEU A 65 -0.15 0.96 3.76
N ASN A 66 1.07 0.89 4.29
CA ASN A 66 1.52 -0.32 4.99
C ASN A 66 1.14 -0.19 6.47
N LEU A 67 0.05 -0.83 6.85
CA LEU A 67 -0.47 -0.87 8.23
C LEU A 67 -0.49 -2.30 8.79
N GLU A 68 0.24 -3.23 8.16
CA GLU A 68 0.32 -4.63 8.59
C GLU A 68 0.80 -4.76 10.04
N HIS A 69 1.71 -3.88 10.47
CA HIS A 69 2.19 -3.81 11.86
C HIS A 69 1.10 -3.44 12.89
N LEU A 70 -0.03 -2.91 12.43
CA LEU A 70 -1.21 -2.60 13.25
C LEU A 70 -2.34 -3.61 13.06
N ASN A 71 -2.11 -4.71 12.32
CA ASN A 71 -3.13 -5.69 11.90
C ASN A 71 -4.31 -5.04 11.15
N ILE A 72 -4.06 -3.97 10.42
CA ILE A 72 -5.05 -3.29 9.59
C ILE A 72 -4.78 -3.63 8.13
N GLU A 73 -5.78 -4.23 7.47
CA GLU A 73 -5.70 -4.53 6.04
C GLU A 73 -5.86 -3.26 5.22
N SER A 74 -4.84 -2.93 4.45
CA SER A 74 -4.93 -1.88 3.42
C SER A 74 -5.74 -2.40 2.23
N ARG A 75 -6.56 -1.53 1.63
CA ARG A 75 -7.27 -1.81 0.37
C ARG A 75 -6.63 -1.05 -0.80
N PRO A 76 -5.45 -1.51 -1.26
CA PRO A 76 -4.72 -0.83 -2.33
C PRO A 76 -5.41 -1.00 -3.69
N GLY A 77 -4.93 -0.24 -4.69
CA GLY A 77 -5.36 -0.37 -6.09
C GLY A 77 -6.32 0.71 -6.58
N GLY A 78 -6.74 1.67 -5.75
CA GLY A 78 -7.66 2.75 -6.13
C GLY A 78 -7.04 3.78 -7.08
N CYS A 79 -5.88 4.35 -6.75
CA CYS A 79 -5.30 5.47 -7.47
C CYS A 79 -4.63 5.15 -8.81
N ARG A 80 -4.25 3.91 -9.06
CA ARG A 80 -3.58 3.43 -10.29
C ARG A 80 -2.22 4.08 -10.61
N ILE A 81 -1.63 4.85 -9.72
CA ILE A 81 -0.32 5.48 -9.96
C ILE A 81 0.84 4.46 -9.97
N CYS A 82 0.66 3.33 -9.29
CA CYS A 82 1.66 2.27 -9.14
C CYS A 82 1.68 1.25 -10.29
N VAL A 83 1.07 1.57 -11.44
CA VAL A 83 1.01 0.62 -12.57
C VAL A 83 2.39 0.24 -13.08
N VAL A 84 2.52 -1.03 -13.46
CA VAL A 84 3.72 -1.62 -14.05
C VAL A 84 3.30 -2.47 -15.25
N GLU A 85 4.24 -2.73 -16.16
CA GLU A 85 4.03 -3.67 -17.25
C GLU A 85 4.52 -5.05 -16.84
N VAL A 86 3.67 -6.05 -17.09
CA VAL A 86 4.01 -7.47 -16.91
C VAL A 86 4.01 -8.11 -18.27
N GLU A 87 5.10 -8.77 -18.65
CA GLU A 87 5.20 -9.44 -19.93
C GLU A 87 4.08 -10.47 -20.10
N GLY A 88 3.53 -10.54 -21.30
CA GLY A 88 2.41 -11.42 -21.63
C GLY A 88 1.03 -10.87 -21.19
N ARG A 89 0.95 -9.75 -20.45
CA ARG A 89 -0.33 -9.10 -20.14
C ARG A 89 -0.59 -7.90 -21.05
N ARG A 90 -1.80 -7.84 -21.61
CA ARG A 90 -2.22 -6.70 -22.44
C ARG A 90 -2.31 -5.40 -21.65
N ASN A 91 -2.79 -5.47 -20.41
CA ASN A 91 -3.04 -4.31 -19.57
C ASN A 91 -1.95 -4.14 -18.52
N LEU A 92 -1.66 -2.88 -18.16
CA LEU A 92 -0.79 -2.57 -17.03
C LEU A 92 -1.42 -3.05 -15.72
N ALA A 93 -0.60 -3.61 -14.85
CA ALA A 93 -1.02 -4.16 -13.56
C ALA A 93 -0.72 -3.17 -12.42
N PRO A 94 -1.63 -2.98 -11.45
CA PRO A 94 -1.35 -2.21 -10.25
C PRO A 94 -0.41 -3.01 -9.32
N SER A 95 0.83 -2.56 -9.14
CA SER A 95 1.85 -3.30 -8.38
C SER A 95 1.49 -3.49 -6.91
N CYS A 96 0.73 -2.58 -6.32
CA CYS A 96 0.36 -2.62 -4.89
C CYS A 96 -0.65 -3.71 -4.53
N SER A 97 -1.41 -4.25 -5.51
CA SER A 97 -2.45 -5.27 -5.31
C SER A 97 -2.27 -6.52 -6.16
N THR A 98 -1.26 -6.54 -7.04
CA THR A 98 -0.98 -7.71 -7.87
C THR A 98 0.07 -8.58 -7.21
N GLU A 99 -0.27 -9.83 -6.93
CA GLU A 99 0.66 -10.82 -6.39
C GLU A 99 1.65 -11.30 -7.46
N CYS A 100 2.85 -11.59 -7.01
CA CYS A 100 3.88 -12.19 -7.84
C CYS A 100 3.54 -13.63 -8.19
N THR A 101 3.73 -14.01 -9.46
CA THR A 101 3.61 -15.40 -9.93
C THR A 101 4.95 -15.90 -10.45
N PRO A 102 5.24 -17.21 -10.36
CA PRO A 102 6.50 -17.77 -10.81
C PRO A 102 6.80 -17.42 -12.28
N GLY A 103 8.03 -16.99 -12.55
CA GLY A 103 8.49 -16.63 -13.90
C GLY A 103 7.97 -15.29 -14.43
N MET A 104 7.33 -14.46 -13.58
CA MET A 104 6.84 -13.14 -13.99
C MET A 104 8.01 -12.20 -14.32
N VAL A 105 7.93 -11.52 -15.46
CA VAL A 105 8.86 -10.46 -15.88
C VAL A 105 8.12 -9.12 -15.83
N ILE A 106 8.71 -8.15 -15.11
CA ILE A 106 8.06 -6.88 -14.76
C ILE A 106 8.95 -5.73 -15.20
N HIS A 107 8.35 -4.75 -15.88
CA HIS A 107 9.00 -3.50 -16.27
C HIS A 107 8.35 -2.34 -15.55
N THR A 108 9.17 -1.58 -14.81
CA THR A 108 8.67 -0.49 -13.95
C THR A 108 8.87 0.89 -14.54
N HIS A 109 9.76 1.06 -15.53
CA HIS A 109 10.20 2.36 -16.04
C HIS A 109 10.19 2.48 -17.58
N ASN A 110 9.41 1.69 -18.30
CA ASN A 110 9.30 1.86 -19.74
C ASN A 110 8.37 3.04 -20.11
N LEU A 111 8.43 3.46 -21.38
CA LEU A 111 7.66 4.60 -21.88
C LEU A 111 6.15 4.44 -21.67
N ARG A 112 5.63 3.23 -21.86
CA ARG A 112 4.21 2.91 -21.68
C ARG A 112 3.76 3.12 -20.24
N VAL A 113 4.55 2.63 -19.27
CA VAL A 113 4.29 2.79 -17.83
C VAL A 113 4.37 4.26 -17.42
N MET A 114 5.41 4.97 -17.88
CA MET A 114 5.60 6.39 -17.53
C MET A 114 4.48 7.27 -18.08
N ASN A 115 4.05 7.05 -19.32
CA ASN A 115 2.92 7.77 -19.92
C ASN A 115 1.62 7.48 -19.17
N ALA A 116 1.36 6.21 -18.84
CA ALA A 116 0.16 5.85 -18.08
C ALA A 116 0.12 6.51 -16.70
N ARG A 117 1.24 6.51 -15.97
CA ARG A 117 1.35 7.19 -14.67
C ARG A 117 1.14 8.69 -14.79
N LYS A 118 1.74 9.31 -15.81
CA LYS A 118 1.56 10.74 -16.08
C LYS A 118 0.10 11.07 -16.33
N THR A 119 -0.59 10.34 -17.21
CA THR A 119 -2.01 10.51 -17.48
C THR A 119 -2.89 10.33 -16.23
N VAL A 120 -2.63 9.30 -15.43
CA VAL A 120 -3.36 9.08 -14.17
C VAL A 120 -3.16 10.25 -13.21
N LEU A 121 -1.93 10.76 -13.11
CA LEU A 121 -1.63 11.88 -12.21
C LEU A 121 -2.27 13.18 -12.71
N GLU A 122 -2.26 13.44 -14.02
CA GLU A 122 -2.97 14.56 -14.63
C GLU A 122 -4.49 14.52 -14.38
N LEU A 123 -5.10 13.32 -14.45
CA LEU A 123 -6.51 13.13 -14.11
C LEU A 123 -6.81 13.43 -12.62
N ILE A 124 -5.94 12.98 -11.70
CA ILE A 124 -6.09 13.31 -10.28
C ILE A 124 -5.95 14.81 -10.05
N LEU A 125 -5.01 15.45 -10.73
CA LEU A 125 -4.76 16.88 -10.61
C LEU A 125 -5.85 17.74 -11.26
N SER A 126 -6.55 17.23 -12.26
CA SER A 126 -7.65 17.97 -12.93
C SER A 126 -8.81 18.23 -11.95
N ASP A 127 -9.03 17.32 -11.02
CA ASP A 127 -10.10 17.40 -10.00
C ASP A 127 -9.62 18.03 -8.68
N HIS A 128 -8.33 18.38 -8.59
CA HIS A 128 -7.72 18.86 -7.36
C HIS A 128 -7.48 20.38 -7.41
N PRO A 129 -7.77 21.14 -6.32
CA PRO A 129 -7.50 22.58 -6.27
C PRO A 129 -6.02 22.89 -6.51
N LYS A 130 -5.74 23.91 -7.31
CA LYS A 130 -4.37 24.29 -7.70
C LYS A 130 -3.69 25.25 -6.70
N GLU A 131 -4.34 25.53 -5.57
CA GLU A 131 -3.88 26.48 -4.56
C GLU A 131 -2.88 25.87 -3.56
N CYS A 132 -1.81 25.27 -4.08
CA CYS A 132 -0.82 24.57 -3.24
C CYS A 132 -0.15 25.49 -2.21
N LEU A 133 0.04 26.78 -2.52
CA LEU A 133 0.72 27.73 -1.63
C LEU A 133 -0.04 28.01 -0.34
N THR A 134 -1.38 27.96 -0.39
CA THR A 134 -2.25 28.17 0.78
C THR A 134 -2.70 26.88 1.44
N CYS A 135 -2.29 25.73 0.90
CA CYS A 135 -2.67 24.43 1.40
C CYS A 135 -1.88 24.05 2.66
N SER A 136 -2.56 23.54 3.68
CA SER A 136 -1.94 23.07 4.93
C SER A 136 -0.94 21.92 4.74
N SER A 137 -1.06 21.17 3.65
CA SER A 137 -0.16 20.05 3.29
C SER A 137 0.99 20.47 2.37
N SER A 138 1.15 21.76 2.05
CA SER A 138 2.23 22.22 1.17
C SER A 138 3.60 21.83 1.72
N GLY A 139 4.45 21.31 0.86
CA GLY A 139 5.80 20.81 1.22
C GLY A 139 5.84 19.38 1.82
N GLN A 140 4.69 18.81 2.23
CA GLN A 140 4.59 17.44 2.77
C GLN A 140 3.55 16.60 1.99
N CYS A 141 3.16 17.04 0.81
CA CYS A 141 2.13 16.42 -0.01
C CYS A 141 2.72 15.44 -1.02
N ASP A 142 2.33 14.17 -0.94
CA ASP A 142 2.75 13.12 -1.89
C ASP A 142 2.36 13.47 -3.33
N LEU A 143 1.15 14.05 -3.53
CA LEU A 143 0.66 14.46 -4.83
C LEU A 143 1.54 15.56 -5.45
N GLN A 144 1.91 16.59 -4.66
CA GLN A 144 2.79 17.68 -5.06
C GLN A 144 4.18 17.14 -5.44
N THR A 145 4.74 16.27 -4.61
CA THR A 145 6.06 15.64 -4.84
C THR A 145 6.06 14.81 -6.13
N LEU A 146 5.02 14.03 -6.36
CA LEU A 146 4.90 13.21 -7.58
C LEU A 146 4.73 14.07 -8.83
N SER A 147 3.95 15.15 -8.76
CA SER A 147 3.76 16.09 -9.86
C SER A 147 5.09 16.72 -10.29
N GLN A 148 5.91 17.11 -9.32
CA GLN A 148 7.23 17.63 -9.58
C GLN A 148 8.16 16.59 -10.19
N LYS A 149 8.22 15.38 -9.63
CA LYS A 149 9.04 14.26 -10.15
C LYS A 149 8.67 13.88 -11.59
N MET A 150 7.38 13.93 -11.93
CA MET A 150 6.87 13.59 -13.28
C MET A 150 6.89 14.79 -14.24
N GLY A 151 7.33 15.97 -13.80
CA GLY A 151 7.43 17.16 -14.63
C GLY A 151 6.10 17.69 -15.13
N ILE A 152 5.01 17.50 -14.39
CA ILE A 152 3.68 18.02 -14.74
C ILE A 152 3.65 19.50 -14.39
N ARG A 153 3.61 20.35 -15.39
CA ARG A 153 3.53 21.81 -15.25
C ARG A 153 2.15 22.35 -15.62
N GLU A 154 1.53 21.73 -16.62
CA GLU A 154 0.21 22.10 -17.12
C GLU A 154 -0.67 20.86 -17.13
N ILE A 155 -1.93 21.03 -16.84
CA ILE A 155 -2.91 19.96 -16.82
C ILE A 155 -3.75 20.11 -18.08
N HIS A 156 -3.63 19.17 -19.00
CA HIS A 156 -4.38 19.13 -20.26
C HIS A 156 -5.68 18.32 -20.16
N ALA A 157 -5.91 17.68 -19.01
CA ALA A 157 -7.12 16.91 -18.78
C ALA A 157 -8.30 17.84 -18.46
N VAL A 158 -9.45 17.41 -18.90
CA VAL A 158 -10.79 18.01 -18.90
C VAL A 158 -11.01 19.10 -17.85
N GLU A 159 -11.65 20.21 -18.29
CA GLU A 159 -12.12 21.28 -17.42
C GLU A 159 -12.92 20.72 -16.26
N HIS A 160 -12.61 21.24 -15.09
CA HIS A 160 -13.26 20.97 -13.82
C HIS A 160 -14.78 21.05 -13.97
N ALA A 161 -15.48 19.95 -13.84
CA ALA A 161 -16.90 20.03 -13.56
C ALA A 161 -17.05 20.68 -12.19
N GLU A 162 -17.75 21.80 -12.09
CA GLU A 162 -18.10 22.44 -10.81
C GLU A 162 -18.92 21.46 -9.96
N MET A 163 -18.25 20.60 -9.24
CA MET A 163 -18.87 19.62 -8.36
C MET A 163 -18.63 19.94 -6.89
N SER A 164 -18.82 21.18 -6.50
CA SER A 164 -18.94 21.47 -5.07
C SER A 164 -20.34 21.10 -4.57
N THR A 165 -20.65 19.82 -4.49
CA THR A 165 -21.82 19.30 -3.74
C THR A 165 -21.46 18.94 -2.32
N TYR A 166 -20.29 19.34 -1.85
CA TYR A 166 -19.81 19.01 -0.52
C TYR A 166 -20.66 19.69 0.57
N ARG A 167 -21.36 18.89 1.36
CA ARG A 167 -21.95 19.33 2.62
C ARG A 167 -20.85 19.38 3.68
N LYS A 168 -20.69 20.55 4.33
CA LYS A 168 -19.77 20.66 5.47
C LYS A 168 -20.09 19.57 6.49
N ASP A 169 -19.06 18.82 6.86
CA ASP A 169 -19.16 17.83 7.93
C ASP A 169 -19.30 18.59 9.26
N PHE A 170 -20.38 18.34 9.99
CA PHE A 170 -20.64 18.98 11.28
C PHE A 170 -19.99 18.26 12.46
N SER A 171 -19.13 17.26 12.18
CA SER A 171 -18.40 16.57 13.23
C SER A 171 -17.44 17.51 13.94
N PRO A 172 -17.50 17.66 15.27
CA PRO A 172 -16.55 18.48 16.01
C PRO A 172 -15.14 17.85 16.07
N ALA A 173 -15.03 16.55 15.83
CA ALA A 173 -13.80 15.79 15.95
C ALA A 173 -13.04 15.62 14.62
N LEU A 174 -13.75 15.64 13.47
CA LEU A 174 -13.17 15.43 12.16
C LEU A 174 -13.58 16.54 11.21
N LYS A 175 -12.60 17.20 10.62
CA LYS A 175 -12.81 18.18 9.55
C LYS A 175 -12.27 17.59 8.24
N ARG A 176 -13.15 17.34 7.28
CA ARG A 176 -12.79 16.91 5.93
C ARG A 176 -12.99 18.05 4.95
N ASP A 177 -12.04 18.18 4.05
CA ASP A 177 -12.15 19.04 2.89
C ASP A 177 -12.23 18.12 1.64
N MET A 178 -13.43 17.95 1.11
CA MET A 178 -13.66 17.03 -0.01
C MET A 178 -13.13 17.57 -1.34
N ASP A 179 -12.96 18.89 -1.46
CA ASP A 179 -12.37 19.48 -2.66
C ASP A 179 -10.88 19.08 -2.80
N LYS A 180 -10.24 18.78 -1.66
CA LYS A 180 -8.85 18.28 -1.62
C LYS A 180 -8.73 16.75 -1.58
N CYS A 181 -9.83 16.04 -1.72
CA CYS A 181 -9.85 14.59 -1.68
C CYS A 181 -9.37 13.99 -3.00
N ILE A 182 -8.30 13.18 -2.97
CA ILE A 182 -7.76 12.45 -4.13
C ILE A 182 -8.34 11.04 -4.28
N MET A 183 -9.43 10.72 -3.59
CA MET A 183 -10.10 9.42 -3.62
C MET A 183 -9.19 8.21 -3.30
N CYS A 184 -8.15 8.42 -2.51
CA CYS A 184 -7.18 7.37 -2.16
C CYS A 184 -7.71 6.30 -1.20
N ARG A 185 -8.87 6.54 -0.57
CA ARG A 185 -9.55 5.62 0.36
C ARG A 185 -8.74 5.24 1.61
N ARG A 186 -7.66 5.94 1.92
CA ARG A 186 -6.86 5.69 3.13
C ARG A 186 -7.69 5.84 4.41
N CYS A 187 -8.64 6.79 4.43
CA CYS A 187 -9.53 7.01 5.58
C CYS A 187 -10.58 5.91 5.80
N GLU A 188 -10.84 5.06 4.81
CA GLU A 188 -11.75 3.91 4.93
C GLU A 188 -11.06 2.67 5.51
N THR A 189 -9.73 2.69 5.57
CA THR A 189 -8.89 1.56 6.00
C THR A 189 -8.66 1.55 7.52
N ILE A 190 -8.97 2.66 8.18
CA ILE A 190 -8.72 2.87 9.62
C ILE A 190 -9.99 2.64 10.42
#